data_5a1ed10419b98ba0581e32bcbd3c4e4f
#
_entry.id   5a1ed10419b98ba0581e32bcbd3c4e4f
#
_cell.length_a   1.000
_cell.length_b   1.000
_cell.length_c   1.000
_cell.angle_alpha   90.00
_cell.angle_beta   90.00
_cell.angle_gamma   90.00
#
_symmetry.space_group_name_H-M   'P 1'
#
loop_
_entity.id
_entity.type
_entity.pdbx_description
1 polymer ?
#
loop_
_entity_poly.entity_id
_entity_poly.type
_entity_poly.pdbx_seq_one_letter_code
_entity_poly.pdbx_strand_id
1 'polypeptide(L)'
;MFTVSKENFDILDKQKEKQIEFGKKYQRRVRRIELEDRVVLYVKDLKKWILTATVDSKIKNIIKSNWIDDTLDYRYKVDLSINSKLDENKGIDASYIAPSLEYLKKWLPEHWELGFSDSMHILSARDFNLIESEINRIT
;
A
#
# COMPACT_ATOMS: atom_id res chain seq x y z
N MET A 1 -1.44 -5.49 -0.70
CA MET A 1 -1.32 -4.07 -1.11
C MET A 1 -1.70 -3.17 0.03
N PHE A 2 -0.89 -2.15 0.28
CA PHE A 2 -1.23 -1.10 1.21
C PHE A 2 -1.54 0.19 0.45
N THR A 3 -2.57 0.90 0.89
CA THR A 3 -2.98 2.18 0.31
C THR A 3 -2.71 3.30 1.30
N VAL A 4 -2.03 4.35 0.83
CA VAL A 4 -1.70 5.52 1.65
C VAL A 4 -2.08 6.80 0.92
N SER A 5 -2.26 7.89 1.68
CA SER A 5 -2.39 9.22 1.12
C SER A 5 -1.02 9.74 0.66
N LYS A 6 -1.01 10.75 -0.19
CA LYS A 6 0.22 11.43 -0.60
C LYS A 6 0.96 12.03 0.60
N GLU A 7 0.23 12.65 1.53
CA GLU A 7 0.83 13.23 2.73
C GLU A 7 1.53 12.18 3.58
N ASN A 8 0.89 11.03 3.81
CA ASN A 8 1.49 9.95 4.58
C ASN A 8 2.60 9.27 3.82
N PHE A 9 2.51 9.19 2.49
CA PHE A 9 3.62 8.70 1.67
C PHE A 9 4.86 9.59 1.82
N ASP A 10 4.70 10.91 1.82
CA ASP A 10 5.81 11.83 2.01
C ASP A 10 6.49 11.64 3.37
N ILE A 11 5.70 11.40 4.41
CA ILE A 11 6.24 11.09 5.75
C ILE A 11 7.03 9.78 5.71
N LEU A 12 6.45 8.73 5.13
CA LEU A 12 7.11 7.43 4.98
C LEU A 12 8.44 7.57 4.22
N ASP A 13 8.42 8.33 3.14
CA ASP A 13 9.58 8.50 2.25
C ASP A 13 10.77 9.15 2.96
N LYS A 14 10.49 10.02 3.92
CA LYS A 14 11.52 10.71 4.70
C LYS A 14 12.01 9.92 5.91
N GLN A 15 11.31 8.87 6.30
CA GLN A 15 11.71 8.05 7.45
C GLN A 15 12.97 7.26 7.13
N LYS A 16 13.86 7.16 8.11
CA LYS A 16 15.02 6.27 8.02
C LYS A 16 14.57 4.81 8.04
N GLU A 17 13.70 4.47 8.97
CA GLU A 17 13.04 3.16 9.04
C GLU A 17 11.62 3.32 8.49
N LYS A 18 11.33 2.64 7.38
CA LYS A 18 10.05 2.77 6.71
C LYS A 18 8.97 2.02 7.48
N GLN A 19 7.93 2.71 7.90
CA GLN A 19 6.84 2.14 8.68
C GLN A 19 5.48 2.53 8.10
N ILE A 20 4.59 1.55 7.99
CA ILE A 20 3.19 1.75 7.59
C ILE A 20 2.33 1.70 8.84
N GLU A 21 1.44 2.67 9.00
CA GLU A 21 0.50 2.75 10.13
C GLU A 21 -0.90 2.35 9.69
N PHE A 22 -1.65 1.75 10.62
CA PHE A 22 -3.04 1.33 10.40
C PHE A 22 -3.93 1.81 11.52
N GLY A 23 -5.14 2.22 11.16
CA GLY A 23 -6.15 2.66 12.11
C GLY A 23 -6.75 1.50 12.91
N LYS A 24 -7.38 1.84 14.03
CA LYS A 24 -8.05 0.87 14.92
C LYS A 24 -9.06 0.01 14.19
N LYS A 25 -9.75 0.53 13.18
CA LYS A 25 -10.74 -0.24 12.42
C LYS A 25 -10.16 -1.43 11.67
N TYR A 26 -8.84 -1.46 11.47
CA TYR A 26 -8.15 -2.56 10.79
C TYR A 26 -7.61 -3.62 11.74
N GLN A 27 -7.98 -3.59 13.01
CA GLN A 27 -7.45 -4.49 14.05
C GLN A 27 -7.46 -5.96 13.65
N ARG A 28 -8.51 -6.44 13.00
CA ARG A 28 -8.59 -7.84 12.57
C ARG A 28 -7.71 -8.13 11.37
N ARG A 29 -7.64 -7.19 10.43
CA ARG A 29 -6.89 -7.37 9.18
C ARG A 29 -5.39 -7.32 9.42
N VAL A 30 -4.91 -6.44 10.30
CA VAL A 30 -3.46 -6.32 10.58
C VAL A 30 -2.89 -7.59 11.19
N ARG A 31 -3.71 -8.38 11.89
CA ARG A 31 -3.26 -9.66 12.46
C ARG A 31 -2.93 -10.70 11.40
N ARG A 32 -3.37 -10.50 10.17
CA ARG A 32 -3.06 -11.39 9.04
C ARG A 32 -1.75 -11.04 8.37
N ILE A 33 -1.18 -9.90 8.68
CA ILE A 33 0.12 -9.49 8.15
C ILE A 33 1.20 -10.32 8.84
N GLU A 34 2.01 -11.00 8.03
CA GLU A 34 3.09 -11.85 8.52
C GLU A 34 4.43 -11.32 8.07
N LEU A 35 5.47 -11.69 8.84
CA LEU A 35 6.85 -11.39 8.48
C LEU A 35 7.14 -11.95 7.08
N GLU A 36 7.85 -11.17 6.26
CA GLU A 36 8.21 -11.51 4.88
C GLU A 36 7.05 -11.45 3.87
N ASP A 37 5.85 -11.03 4.27
CA ASP A 37 4.80 -10.74 3.30
C ASP A 37 5.28 -9.69 2.29
N ARG A 38 4.95 -9.92 1.03
CA ARG A 38 5.30 -9.01 -0.06
C ARG A 38 4.22 -7.96 -0.24
N VAL A 39 4.65 -6.73 -0.51
CA VAL A 39 3.77 -5.57 -0.53
C VAL A 39 4.01 -4.74 -1.78
N VAL A 40 2.94 -4.25 -2.38
CA VAL A 40 2.96 -3.12 -3.31
C VAL A 40 2.26 -1.95 -2.63
N LEU A 41 2.80 -0.75 -2.79
CA LEU A 41 2.26 0.46 -2.19
C LEU A 41 1.55 1.32 -3.23
N TYR A 42 0.28 1.58 -2.97
CA TYR A 42 -0.58 2.43 -3.80
C TYR A 42 -0.80 3.78 -3.11
N VAL A 43 -0.50 4.88 -3.81
CA VAL A 43 -0.72 6.24 -3.33
C VAL A 43 -2.00 6.76 -3.96
N LYS A 44 -3.06 6.84 -3.16
CA LYS A 44 -4.42 7.08 -3.68
C LYS A 44 -4.62 8.43 -4.35
N ASP A 45 -3.98 9.47 -3.85
CA ASP A 45 -4.12 10.82 -4.43
C ASP A 45 -3.45 10.92 -5.80
N LEU A 46 -2.42 10.13 -6.03
CA LEU A 46 -1.71 10.04 -7.31
C LEU A 46 -2.30 8.98 -8.23
N LYS A 47 -3.09 8.05 -7.67
CA LYS A 47 -3.60 6.87 -8.38
C LYS A 47 -2.48 6.04 -9.01
N LYS A 48 -1.37 5.87 -8.27
CA LYS A 48 -0.16 5.20 -8.75
C LYS A 48 0.39 4.20 -7.74
N TRP A 49 0.97 3.12 -8.24
CA TRP A 49 1.85 2.26 -7.46
C TRP A 49 3.28 2.80 -7.55
N ILE A 50 3.93 2.96 -6.40
CA ILE A 50 5.24 3.62 -6.32
C ILE A 50 6.35 2.66 -5.94
N LEU A 51 6.08 1.66 -5.11
CA LEU A 51 7.13 0.79 -4.62
C LEU A 51 6.65 -0.63 -4.33
N THR A 52 7.63 -1.53 -4.27
CA THR A 52 7.47 -2.85 -3.69
C THR A 52 8.30 -2.95 -2.42
N ALA A 53 7.81 -3.73 -1.48
CA ALA A 53 8.46 -3.90 -0.18
C ALA A 53 8.18 -5.28 0.38
N THR A 54 8.88 -5.60 1.46
CA THR A 54 8.68 -6.82 2.25
C THR A 54 8.42 -6.42 3.70
N VAL A 55 7.45 -7.05 4.33
CA VAL A 55 7.16 -6.82 5.75
C VAL A 55 8.35 -7.33 6.57
N ASP A 56 8.94 -6.44 7.37
CA ASP A 56 10.20 -6.68 8.08
C ASP A 56 10.04 -6.71 9.60
N SER A 57 8.82 -6.71 10.09
CA SER A 57 8.52 -6.84 11.52
C SER A 57 7.15 -7.46 11.74
N LYS A 58 6.92 -7.94 12.96
CA LYS A 58 5.57 -8.24 13.43
C LYS A 58 4.81 -6.93 13.65
N ILE A 59 3.48 -7.03 13.75
CA ILE A 59 2.63 -5.89 14.10
C ILE A 59 3.06 -5.32 15.45
N LYS A 60 3.22 -4.00 15.49
CA LYS A 60 3.57 -3.24 16.69
C LYS A 60 2.43 -2.30 17.04
N ASN A 61 2.24 -2.03 18.33
CA ASN A 61 1.35 -0.98 18.77
C ASN A 61 2.04 0.38 18.62
N ILE A 62 1.26 1.38 18.24
CA ILE A 62 1.75 2.75 18.09
C ILE A 62 1.63 3.47 19.44
N ILE A 63 2.73 4.08 19.89
CA ILE A 63 2.72 4.97 21.06
C ILE A 63 2.36 6.38 20.62
N LYS A 64 2.98 6.84 19.52
CA LYS A 64 2.71 8.15 18.93
C LYS A 64 2.69 8.01 17.41
N SER A 65 1.55 8.38 16.79
CA SER A 65 1.42 8.36 15.34
C SER A 65 2.26 9.47 14.69
N ASN A 66 2.88 9.12 13.56
CA ASN A 66 3.55 10.09 12.70
C ASN A 66 2.70 10.47 11.49
N TRP A 67 1.60 9.75 11.26
CA TRP A 67 0.75 9.95 10.10
C TRP A 67 -0.36 10.95 10.37
N ILE A 68 -0.89 11.51 9.30
CA ILE A 68 -1.90 12.56 9.32
C ILE A 68 -3.17 12.04 8.66
N ASP A 69 -4.24 11.91 9.43
CA ASP A 69 -5.60 11.70 8.95
C ASP A 69 -6.55 11.84 10.13
N ASP A 70 -7.38 12.87 10.11
CA ASP A 70 -8.31 13.16 11.19
C ASP A 70 -9.42 12.13 11.35
N THR A 71 -9.63 11.28 10.32
CA THR A 71 -10.70 10.27 10.36
C THR A 71 -10.24 8.92 10.88
N LEU A 72 -8.93 8.69 11.01
CA LEU A 72 -8.36 7.42 11.44
C LEU A 72 -7.64 7.57 12.78
N ASP A 73 -7.89 6.61 13.66
CA ASP A 73 -7.18 6.46 14.93
C ASP A 73 -6.07 5.42 14.71
N TYR A 74 -4.86 5.88 14.39
CA TYR A 74 -3.73 5.00 14.11
C TYR A 74 -3.24 4.30 15.36
N ARG A 75 -3.30 2.98 15.37
CA ARG A 75 -2.98 2.12 16.52
C ARG A 75 -1.91 1.08 16.25
N TYR A 76 -1.68 0.73 14.99
CA TYR A 76 -0.82 -0.39 14.60
C TYR A 76 0.15 0.04 13.53
N LYS A 77 1.35 -0.56 13.54
CA LYS A 77 2.34 -0.33 12.49
C LYS A 77 3.16 -1.56 12.20
N VAL A 78 3.75 -1.61 11.01
CA VAL A 78 4.74 -2.60 10.61
C VAL A 78 5.92 -1.91 9.96
N ASP A 79 7.10 -2.49 10.11
CA ASP A 79 8.29 -2.07 9.40
C ASP A 79 8.30 -2.67 8.00
N LEU A 80 8.80 -1.92 7.03
CA LEU A 80 8.98 -2.36 5.66
C LEU A 80 10.45 -2.28 5.25
N SER A 81 10.88 -3.30 4.50
CA SER A 81 12.12 -3.25 3.72
C SER A 81 11.77 -2.97 2.27
N ILE A 82 12.25 -1.85 1.73
CA ILE A 82 11.92 -1.45 0.35
C ILE A 82 12.74 -2.29 -0.63
N ASN A 83 12.07 -2.92 -1.60
CA ASN A 83 12.71 -3.73 -2.64
C ASN A 83 12.98 -2.90 -3.89
N SER A 84 11.95 -2.20 -4.39
CA SER A 84 12.05 -1.33 -5.56
C SER A 84 11.21 -0.09 -5.33
N LYS A 85 11.72 1.06 -5.75
CA LYS A 85 11.02 2.33 -5.61
C LYS A 85 11.15 3.13 -6.88
N LEU A 86 10.04 3.70 -7.34
CA LEU A 86 9.99 4.62 -8.47
C LEU A 86 9.92 6.05 -7.98
N ASP A 87 10.45 6.98 -8.77
CA ASP A 87 10.16 8.39 -8.58
C ASP A 87 8.66 8.63 -8.78
N GLU A 88 8.11 9.61 -8.10
CA GLU A 88 6.67 9.89 -8.12
C GLU A 88 6.13 10.06 -9.55
N ASN A 89 6.87 10.75 -10.41
CA ASN A 89 6.49 10.97 -11.80
C ASN A 89 6.61 9.71 -12.67
N LYS A 90 7.30 8.68 -12.20
CA LYS A 90 7.46 7.39 -12.90
C LYS A 90 6.61 6.28 -12.32
N GLY A 91 5.81 6.57 -11.30
CA GLY A 91 4.91 5.60 -10.70
C GLY A 91 3.96 4.98 -11.73
N ILE A 92 3.55 3.75 -11.49
CA ILE A 92 2.64 3.03 -12.38
C ILE A 92 1.23 3.58 -12.21
N ASP A 93 0.69 4.16 -13.27
CA ASP A 93 -0.68 4.66 -13.28
C ASP A 93 -1.66 3.49 -13.18
N ALA A 94 -2.44 3.46 -12.10
CA ALA A 94 -3.34 2.36 -11.83
C ALA A 94 -4.43 2.20 -12.90
N SER A 95 -4.83 3.28 -13.58
CA SER A 95 -5.87 3.20 -14.61
C SER A 95 -5.49 2.29 -15.78
N TYR A 96 -4.20 2.11 -16.06
CA TYR A 96 -3.74 1.21 -17.13
C TYR A 96 -3.84 -0.26 -16.75
N ILE A 97 -3.70 -0.59 -15.47
CA ILE A 97 -3.66 -1.98 -15.01
C ILE A 97 -4.98 -2.41 -14.37
N ALA A 98 -5.74 -1.47 -13.81
CA ALA A 98 -6.98 -1.77 -13.10
C ALA A 98 -7.93 -2.71 -13.85
N PRO A 99 -8.18 -2.53 -15.17
CA PRO A 99 -9.07 -3.43 -15.90
C PRO A 99 -8.59 -4.89 -15.94
N SER A 100 -7.29 -5.13 -15.74
CA SER A 100 -6.69 -6.46 -15.77
C SER A 100 -6.67 -7.16 -14.42
N LEU A 101 -7.00 -6.46 -13.33
CA LEU A 101 -6.93 -7.01 -11.98
C LEU A 101 -8.18 -7.82 -11.63
N GLU A 102 -7.98 -9.03 -11.13
CA GLU A 102 -9.07 -9.86 -10.61
C GLU A 102 -9.74 -9.22 -9.41
N TYR A 103 -8.96 -8.55 -8.58
CA TYR A 103 -9.44 -7.88 -7.38
C TYR A 103 -10.56 -6.87 -7.65
N LEU A 104 -10.54 -6.22 -8.82
CA LEU A 104 -11.48 -5.16 -9.18
C LEU A 104 -12.65 -5.64 -10.05
N LYS A 105 -12.74 -6.92 -10.41
CA LYS A 105 -13.78 -7.42 -11.32
C LYS A 105 -15.21 -7.26 -10.79
N LYS A 106 -15.38 -7.21 -9.47
CA LYS A 106 -16.69 -6.99 -8.87
C LYS A 106 -17.15 -5.54 -8.91
N TRP A 107 -16.29 -4.61 -9.32
CA TRP A 107 -16.61 -3.19 -9.44
C TRP A 107 -16.91 -2.85 -10.90
N LEU A 108 -17.82 -1.88 -11.12
CA LEU A 108 -17.99 -1.32 -12.45
C LEU A 108 -16.67 -0.66 -12.87
N PRO A 109 -16.28 -0.74 -14.16
CA PRO A 109 -15.00 -0.19 -14.61
C PRO A 109 -14.78 1.29 -14.25
N GLU A 110 -15.84 2.10 -14.31
CA GLU A 110 -15.77 3.52 -13.96
C GLU A 110 -15.62 3.78 -12.46
N HIS A 111 -15.84 2.77 -11.62
CA HIS A 111 -15.76 2.86 -10.16
C HIS A 111 -14.61 2.05 -9.58
N TRP A 112 -13.59 1.72 -10.37
CA TRP A 112 -12.49 0.87 -9.91
C TRP A 112 -11.76 1.44 -8.67
N GLU A 113 -11.72 2.77 -8.54
CA GLU A 113 -11.05 3.43 -7.41
C GLU A 113 -11.66 3.04 -6.06
N LEU A 114 -12.96 2.75 -6.02
CA LEU A 114 -13.63 2.35 -4.80
C LEU A 114 -13.08 1.02 -4.24
N GLY A 115 -12.57 0.17 -5.12
CA GLY A 115 -11.92 -1.08 -4.73
C GLY A 115 -10.63 -0.88 -3.94
N PHE A 116 -10.01 0.30 -4.04
CA PHE A 116 -8.74 0.62 -3.40
C PHE A 116 -8.88 1.61 -2.23
N SER A 117 -10.08 1.82 -1.72
CA SER A 117 -10.35 2.84 -0.69
C SER A 117 -9.85 2.48 0.70
N ASP A 118 -9.70 1.20 1.03
CA ASP A 118 -9.19 0.76 2.33
C ASP A 118 -7.67 0.86 2.41
N SER A 119 -7.13 0.86 3.64
CA SER A 119 -5.68 0.93 3.84
C SER A 119 -4.95 -0.37 3.50
N MET A 120 -5.66 -1.50 3.50
CA MET A 120 -5.06 -2.82 3.28
C MET A 120 -5.95 -3.66 2.37
N HIS A 121 -5.33 -4.31 1.39
CA HIS A 121 -6.00 -5.19 0.44
C HIS A 121 -5.17 -6.46 0.23
N ILE A 122 -5.84 -7.60 0.21
CA ILE A 122 -5.20 -8.89 -0.10
C ILE A 122 -5.38 -9.16 -1.59
N LEU A 123 -4.29 -9.15 -2.32
CA LEU A 123 -4.27 -9.43 -3.76
C LEU A 123 -3.97 -10.90 -4.01
N SER A 124 -4.50 -11.42 -5.13
CA SER A 124 -4.04 -12.72 -5.63
C SER A 124 -2.56 -12.63 -6.06
N ALA A 125 -1.88 -13.77 -6.09
CA ALA A 125 -0.50 -13.82 -6.59
C ALA A 125 -0.40 -13.27 -8.03
N ARG A 126 -1.40 -13.55 -8.87
CA ARG A 126 -1.47 -13.06 -10.24
C ARG A 126 -1.50 -11.53 -10.28
N ASP A 127 -2.39 -10.91 -9.51
CA ASP A 127 -2.53 -9.44 -9.49
C ASP A 127 -1.26 -8.78 -8.94
N PHE A 128 -0.73 -9.31 -7.84
CA PHE A 128 0.50 -8.81 -7.25
C PHE A 128 1.66 -8.88 -8.24
N ASN A 129 1.84 -10.03 -8.89
CA ASN A 129 2.93 -10.23 -9.85
C ASN A 129 2.80 -9.29 -11.05
N LEU A 130 1.58 -9.01 -11.51
CA LEU A 130 1.35 -8.07 -12.59
C LEU A 130 1.85 -6.66 -12.23
N ILE A 131 1.48 -6.17 -11.06
CA ILE A 131 1.90 -4.85 -10.59
C ILE A 131 3.42 -4.81 -10.34
N GLU A 132 3.95 -5.81 -9.66
CA GLU A 132 5.38 -5.90 -9.37
C GLU A 132 6.21 -5.95 -10.64
N SER A 133 5.78 -6.71 -11.64
CA SER A 133 6.49 -6.81 -12.92
C SER A 133 6.58 -5.46 -13.63
N GLU A 134 5.53 -4.66 -13.57
CA GLU A 134 5.54 -3.32 -14.15
C GLU A 134 6.48 -2.38 -13.41
N ILE A 135 6.51 -2.43 -12.09
CA ILE A 135 7.44 -1.64 -11.29
C ILE A 135 8.89 -2.03 -11.62
N ASN A 136 9.17 -3.33 -11.66
CA ASN A 136 10.52 -3.83 -11.96
C ASN A 136 10.97 -3.52 -13.39
N ARG A 137 10.05 -3.46 -14.33
CA ARG A 137 10.37 -3.12 -15.72
C ARG A 137 10.91 -1.69 -15.86
N ILE A 138 10.47 -0.79 -15.00
CA ILE A 138 10.83 0.64 -15.05
C ILE A 138 12.07 0.93 -14.20
N THR A 139 12.27 0.19 -13.11
CA THR A 139 13.43 0.40 -12.21
C THR A 139 14.78 -0.01 -12.83
#